data_274511d841dea44e452257548d7b7c72
#
_entry.id   274511d841dea44e452257548d7b7c72
#
_cell.length_a   1.000
_cell.length_b   1.000
_cell.length_c   1.000
_cell.angle_alpha   90.00
_cell.angle_beta   90.00
_cell.angle_gamma   90.00
#
_symmetry.space_group_name_H-M   'P 1'
#
loop_
_entity.id
_entity.type
_entity.pdbx_description
1 polymer ?
#
loop_
_entity_poly.entity_id
_entity_poly.type
_entity_poly.pdbx_seq_one_letter_code
_entity_poly.pdbx_strand_id
1 'polypeptide(L)'
;VGAFTPSLFKVSAGLGMQEAGIRLSTEMFFESVPDEYVDVSLEKWHFDEDARVIPIIIPRNYLNLYNFGFAQSRSLPKLSEGLMSLVQMDIMMRGNGRMEQYKGNIVGFSNRLNTILVPQSFMDWANKNFAPEKEAEPSRLIVEVKNPTDTAITDYFQQKNYETEGNNLDAGKTTYFLRLITAI
;
A
#
# COMPACT_ATOMS: atom_id res chain seq x y z
N VAL A 1 -9.29 10.90 -11.55
CA VAL A 1 -9.72 10.43 -10.22
C VAL A 1 -9.59 8.93 -10.19
N GLY A 2 -8.91 8.39 -9.19
CA GLY A 2 -8.78 6.96 -8.93
C GLY A 2 -9.37 6.58 -7.58
N ALA A 3 -9.64 5.29 -7.38
CA ALA A 3 -10.15 4.75 -6.15
C ALA A 3 -9.13 3.79 -5.53
N PHE A 4 -8.98 3.83 -4.21
CA PHE A 4 -8.23 2.81 -3.48
C PHE A 4 -9.14 1.64 -3.14
N THR A 5 -8.76 0.46 -3.57
CA THR A 5 -9.44 -0.79 -3.25
C THR A 5 -8.73 -1.46 -2.07
N PRO A 6 -9.39 -1.65 -0.92
CA PRO A 6 -8.79 -2.29 0.25
C PRO A 6 -8.82 -3.81 0.15
N SER A 7 -7.92 -4.48 0.87
CA SER A 7 -8.01 -5.92 1.14
C SER A 7 -9.17 -6.19 2.11
N LEU A 8 -10.07 -7.09 1.72
CA LEU A 8 -11.24 -7.50 2.52
C LEU A 8 -10.98 -8.75 3.36
N PHE A 9 -9.77 -9.26 3.31
CA PHE A 9 -9.28 -10.45 3.98
C PHE A 9 -8.13 -10.09 4.95
N LYS A 10 -7.78 -10.99 5.84
CA LYS A 10 -6.68 -10.78 6.78
C LYS A 10 -5.35 -11.07 6.11
N VAL A 11 -4.41 -10.15 6.28
CA VAL A 11 -3.03 -10.27 5.80
C VAL A 11 -2.10 -10.15 6.98
N SER A 12 -1.10 -11.03 7.05
CA SER A 12 0.04 -10.86 7.94
C SER A 12 1.33 -11.07 7.18
N ALA A 13 2.32 -10.24 7.46
CA ALA A 13 3.67 -10.41 6.94
C ALA A 13 4.61 -10.92 8.01
N GLY A 14 5.42 -11.90 7.63
CA GLY A 14 6.52 -12.41 8.42
C GLY A 14 7.86 -12.08 7.78
N LEU A 15 8.80 -11.61 8.59
CA LEU A 15 10.21 -11.52 8.24
C LEU A 15 10.96 -12.57 9.06
N GLY A 16 11.49 -13.58 8.39
CA GLY A 16 12.36 -14.56 9.00
C GLY A 16 13.82 -14.24 8.73
N MET A 17 14.55 -13.75 9.70
CA MET A 17 16.02 -13.81 9.69
C MET A 17 16.42 -15.13 10.34
N GLN A 18 16.47 -16.20 9.54
CA GLN A 18 16.75 -17.55 10.05
C GLN A 18 18.08 -17.64 10.78
N GLU A 19 19.08 -16.88 10.33
CA GLU A 19 20.43 -16.85 10.94
C GLU A 19 20.46 -16.18 12.33
N ALA A 20 19.48 -15.30 12.61
CA ALA A 20 19.38 -14.59 13.88
C ALA A 20 18.30 -15.15 14.83
N GLY A 21 17.57 -16.21 14.43
CA GLY A 21 16.47 -16.76 15.22
C GLY A 21 15.29 -15.80 15.41
N ILE A 22 15.22 -14.72 14.65
CA ILE A 22 14.20 -13.67 14.77
C ILE A 22 13.07 -13.97 13.79
N ARG A 23 11.86 -14.17 14.30
CA ARG A 23 10.61 -14.16 13.52
C ARG A 23 9.78 -12.97 13.95
N LEU A 24 9.65 -12.02 13.06
CA LEU A 24 8.72 -10.89 13.22
C LEU A 24 7.49 -11.19 12.38
N SER A 25 6.31 -11.11 12.97
CA SER A 25 5.05 -11.18 12.25
C SER A 25 4.21 -9.99 12.66
N THR A 26 3.60 -9.33 11.68
CA THR A 26 2.68 -8.21 11.89
C THR A 26 1.47 -8.34 11.00
N GLU A 27 0.31 -7.92 11.50
CA GLU A 27 -0.85 -7.72 10.64
C GLU A 27 -0.60 -6.47 9.78
N MET A 28 -1.05 -6.53 8.53
CA MET A 28 -0.96 -5.42 7.59
C MET A 28 -2.21 -5.34 6.72
N PHE A 29 -2.40 -4.18 6.11
CA PHE A 29 -3.45 -3.95 5.15
C PHE A 29 -2.82 -3.68 3.80
N PHE A 30 -3.38 -4.31 2.78
CA PHE A 30 -3.05 -3.99 1.40
C PHE A 30 -4.13 -3.10 0.81
N GLU A 31 -3.70 -2.19 -0.01
CA GLU A 31 -4.56 -1.43 -0.90
C GLU A 31 -4.02 -1.53 -2.33
N SER A 32 -4.87 -1.35 -3.30
CA SER A 32 -4.50 -1.15 -4.68
C SER A 32 -5.07 0.16 -5.19
N VAL A 33 -4.45 0.72 -6.19
CA VAL A 33 -4.87 1.93 -6.89
C VAL A 33 -4.56 1.73 -8.37
N PRO A 34 -5.30 2.37 -9.31
CA PRO A 34 -4.96 2.24 -10.72
C PRO A 34 -3.50 2.63 -10.99
N ASP A 35 -2.84 1.88 -11.86
CA ASP A 35 -1.40 1.97 -12.12
C ASP A 35 -0.94 3.38 -12.52
N GLU A 36 -1.81 4.18 -13.13
CA GLU A 36 -1.54 5.58 -13.50
C GLU A 36 -1.21 6.51 -12.32
N TYR A 37 -1.60 6.09 -11.10
CA TYR A 37 -1.31 6.84 -9.86
C TYR A 37 -0.08 6.34 -9.11
N VAL A 38 0.50 5.23 -9.55
CA VAL A 38 1.70 4.65 -8.92
C VAL A 38 2.93 5.45 -9.34
N ASP A 39 3.73 5.90 -8.37
CA ASP A 39 4.90 6.77 -8.56
C ASP A 39 6.24 6.02 -8.60
N VAL A 40 6.21 4.72 -8.89
CA VAL A 40 7.40 3.89 -9.05
C VAL A 40 7.37 3.13 -10.38
N SER A 41 8.50 2.55 -10.78
CA SER A 41 8.58 1.75 -12.02
C SER A 41 7.65 0.54 -11.96
N LEU A 42 6.85 0.35 -13.02
CA LEU A 42 5.91 -0.75 -13.16
C LEU A 42 6.54 -2.02 -13.78
N GLU A 43 7.83 -2.02 -14.06
CA GLU A 43 8.52 -3.14 -14.74
C GLU A 43 8.33 -4.48 -14.00
N LYS A 44 8.33 -4.44 -12.65
CA LYS A 44 8.13 -5.60 -11.78
C LYS A 44 6.75 -5.60 -11.09
N TRP A 45 5.85 -4.73 -11.54
CA TRP A 45 4.52 -4.54 -10.97
C TRP A 45 3.49 -5.44 -11.65
N HIS A 46 3.76 -6.74 -11.68
CA HIS A 46 2.88 -7.73 -12.28
C HIS A 46 2.67 -8.89 -11.31
N PHE A 47 1.42 -9.26 -11.10
CA PHE A 47 1.04 -10.42 -10.29
C PHE A 47 0.78 -11.63 -11.20
N ASP A 48 1.42 -12.73 -10.86
CA ASP A 48 1.22 -14.04 -11.44
C ASP A 48 0.85 -15.01 -10.31
N GLU A 49 -0.34 -15.59 -10.40
CA GLU A 49 -0.86 -16.50 -9.39
C GLU A 49 0.03 -17.75 -9.24
N ASP A 50 0.54 -18.28 -10.34
CA ASP A 50 1.36 -19.49 -10.37
C ASP A 50 2.74 -19.26 -9.73
N ALA A 51 3.28 -18.07 -9.87
CA ALA A 51 4.56 -17.70 -9.26
C ALA A 51 4.50 -17.62 -7.73
N ARG A 52 3.30 -17.43 -7.15
CA ARG A 52 3.06 -17.26 -5.71
C ARG A 52 3.92 -16.14 -5.08
N VAL A 53 4.16 -15.10 -5.85
CA VAL A 53 4.93 -13.92 -5.45
C VAL A 53 4.08 -12.67 -5.63
N ILE A 54 3.96 -11.87 -4.58
CA ILE A 54 3.22 -10.62 -4.57
C ILE A 54 4.21 -9.47 -4.66
N PRO A 55 4.22 -8.67 -5.74
CA PRO A 55 4.98 -7.43 -5.76
C PRO A 55 4.33 -6.42 -4.82
N ILE A 56 5.15 -5.74 -4.02
CA ILE A 56 4.71 -4.83 -2.97
C ILE A 56 5.45 -3.51 -3.12
N ILE A 57 4.70 -2.41 -3.06
CA ILE A 57 5.25 -1.06 -2.90
C ILE A 57 4.94 -0.60 -1.48
N ILE A 58 5.94 -0.08 -0.80
CA ILE A 58 5.77 0.45 0.56
C ILE A 58 6.02 1.96 0.60
N PRO A 59 5.37 2.69 1.52
CA PRO A 59 5.68 4.10 1.74
C PRO A 59 7.14 4.28 2.16
N ARG A 60 7.83 5.25 1.57
CA ARG A 60 9.23 5.54 1.92
C ARG A 60 9.40 5.97 3.38
N ASN A 61 8.39 6.62 3.95
CA ASN A 61 8.42 7.00 5.36
C ASN A 61 8.45 5.78 6.30
N TYR A 62 7.96 4.60 5.89
CA TYR A 62 8.05 3.37 6.71
C TYR A 62 9.50 2.90 6.88
N LEU A 63 10.31 3.03 5.83
CA LEU A 63 11.75 2.77 5.91
C LEU A 63 12.43 3.76 6.88
N ASN A 64 12.04 5.02 6.85
CA ASN A 64 12.55 6.03 7.78
C ASN A 64 12.12 5.73 9.22
N LEU A 65 10.86 5.36 9.45
CA LEU A 65 10.37 4.97 10.77
C LEU A 65 11.10 3.73 11.31
N TYR A 66 11.35 2.75 10.46
CA TYR A 66 12.20 1.62 10.85
C TYR A 66 13.60 2.07 11.23
N ASN A 67 14.30 2.81 10.38
CA ASN A 67 15.70 3.18 10.55
C ASN A 67 15.95 4.11 11.75
N PHE A 68 15.07 5.08 11.99
CA PHE A 68 15.26 6.12 13.00
C PHE A 68 14.45 5.88 14.29
N GLY A 69 13.40 5.07 14.21
CA GLY A 69 12.60 4.69 15.37
C GLY A 69 12.96 3.31 15.90
N PHE A 70 12.66 2.28 15.12
CA PHE A 70 12.71 0.90 15.60
C PHE A 70 14.13 0.33 15.64
N ALA A 71 14.90 0.45 14.54
CA ALA A 71 16.23 -0.14 14.45
C ALA A 71 17.20 0.47 15.47
N GLN A 72 17.15 1.78 15.65
CA GLN A 72 18.01 2.49 16.58
C GLN A 72 17.72 2.09 18.03
N SER A 73 16.45 1.96 18.43
CA SER A 73 16.06 1.60 19.79
C SER A 73 16.39 0.14 20.16
N ARG A 74 16.64 -0.71 19.17
CA ARG A 74 16.92 -2.15 19.35
C ARG A 74 18.30 -2.58 18.87
N SER A 75 19.18 -1.63 18.57
CA SER A 75 20.55 -1.91 18.05
C SER A 75 20.54 -2.80 16.80
N LEU A 76 19.50 -2.65 15.96
CA LEU A 76 19.37 -3.36 14.69
C LEU A 76 20.04 -2.56 13.56
N PRO A 77 20.50 -3.22 12.50
CA PRO A 77 21.11 -2.53 11.38
C PRO A 77 20.07 -1.65 10.65
N LYS A 78 20.53 -0.48 10.19
CA LYS A 78 19.73 0.34 9.26
C LYS A 78 19.63 -0.35 7.91
N LEU A 79 18.46 -0.23 7.29
CA LEU A 79 18.19 -0.80 5.98
C LEU A 79 18.18 0.32 4.92
N SER A 80 18.81 0.05 3.78
CA SER A 80 18.64 0.87 2.58
C SER A 80 17.49 0.31 1.72
N GLU A 81 17.00 1.11 0.77
CA GLU A 81 15.99 0.63 -0.20
C GLU A 81 16.49 -0.59 -0.98
N GLY A 82 17.77 -0.57 -1.41
CA GLY A 82 18.37 -1.69 -2.11
C GLY A 82 18.43 -2.97 -1.27
N LEU A 83 18.72 -2.87 0.02
CA LEU A 83 18.68 -4.04 0.92
C LEU A 83 17.24 -4.52 1.14
N MET A 84 16.28 -3.61 1.30
CA MET A 84 14.86 -3.98 1.46
C MET A 84 14.31 -4.68 0.22
N SER A 85 14.73 -4.30 -0.97
CA SER A 85 14.32 -4.96 -2.23
C SER A 85 14.84 -6.40 -2.35
N LEU A 86 15.87 -6.76 -1.59
CA LEU A 86 16.41 -8.13 -1.55
C LEU A 86 15.72 -9.00 -0.49
N VAL A 87 14.98 -8.36 0.42
CA VAL A 87 14.27 -9.08 1.48
C VAL A 87 12.97 -9.65 0.95
N GLN A 88 12.82 -10.95 1.09
CA GLN A 88 11.60 -11.65 0.74
C GLN A 88 10.77 -11.88 2.03
N MET A 89 9.54 -11.39 2.02
CA MET A 89 8.61 -11.54 3.14
C MET A 89 7.74 -12.78 2.96
N ASP A 90 7.38 -13.42 4.06
CA ASP A 90 6.32 -14.42 4.08
C ASP A 90 4.98 -13.71 4.28
N ILE A 91 4.10 -13.80 3.28
CA ILE A 91 2.75 -13.20 3.32
C ILE A 91 1.75 -14.32 3.57
N MET A 92 1.05 -14.24 4.69
CA MET A 92 -0.04 -15.14 5.01
C MET A 92 -1.36 -14.44 4.79
N MET A 93 -2.20 -14.98 3.93
CA MET A 93 -3.55 -14.49 3.66
C MET A 93 -4.57 -15.44 4.26
N ARG A 94 -5.60 -14.89 4.89
CA ARG A 94 -6.66 -15.68 5.53
C ARG A 94 -8.04 -15.04 5.31
N GLY A 95 -8.97 -15.83 4.83
CA GLY A 95 -10.37 -15.43 4.63
C GLY A 95 -11.18 -16.53 4.01
N ASN A 96 -12.49 -16.49 4.13
CA ASN A 96 -13.43 -17.47 3.55
C ASN A 96 -13.04 -18.95 3.83
N GLY A 97 -12.60 -19.24 5.06
CA GLY A 97 -12.13 -20.58 5.43
C GLY A 97 -10.81 -21.03 4.81
N ARG A 98 -10.18 -20.20 3.99
CA ARG A 98 -8.89 -20.46 3.32
C ARG A 98 -7.75 -19.77 4.05
N MET A 99 -6.58 -20.39 3.99
CA MET A 99 -5.33 -19.83 4.45
C MET A 99 -4.23 -20.22 3.47
N GLU A 100 -3.59 -19.23 2.89
CA GLU A 100 -2.53 -19.45 1.89
C GLU A 100 -1.32 -18.57 2.20
N GLN A 101 -0.15 -19.11 1.86
CA GLN A 101 1.13 -18.43 2.01
C GLN A 101 1.71 -18.10 0.65
N TYR A 102 2.14 -16.84 0.52
CA TYR A 102 2.83 -16.27 -0.64
C TYR A 102 4.15 -15.67 -0.19
N LYS A 103 5.01 -15.40 -1.15
CA LYS A 103 6.18 -14.55 -0.92
C LYS A 103 5.86 -13.12 -1.34
N GLY A 104 6.29 -12.14 -0.54
CA GLY A 104 6.17 -10.73 -0.86
C GLY A 104 7.53 -10.17 -1.25
N ASN A 105 7.63 -9.51 -2.40
CA ASN A 105 8.82 -8.81 -2.85
C ASN A 105 8.57 -7.31 -2.88
N ILE A 106 9.43 -6.53 -2.20
CA ILE A 106 9.37 -5.07 -2.27
C ILE A 106 9.98 -4.65 -3.61
N VAL A 107 9.16 -4.12 -4.50
CA VAL A 107 9.56 -3.68 -5.84
C VAL A 107 9.75 -2.17 -5.94
N GLY A 108 9.33 -1.41 -4.93
CA GLY A 108 9.48 0.03 -4.93
C GLY A 108 9.08 0.70 -3.63
N PHE A 109 9.40 2.00 -3.54
CA PHE A 109 9.10 2.87 -2.41
C PHE A 109 8.36 4.11 -2.90
N SER A 110 7.10 4.26 -2.49
CA SER A 110 6.30 5.42 -2.87
C SER A 110 6.64 6.63 -2.00
N ASN A 111 6.77 7.80 -2.63
CA ASN A 111 6.86 9.08 -1.95
C ASN A 111 5.48 9.75 -1.80
N ARG A 112 4.51 9.33 -2.60
CA ARG A 112 3.19 9.94 -2.69
C ARG A 112 2.13 9.18 -1.90
N LEU A 113 2.21 7.86 -1.91
CA LEU A 113 1.16 6.98 -1.41
C LEU A 113 1.57 6.45 -0.03
N ASN A 114 0.79 6.82 0.99
CA ASN A 114 1.08 6.48 2.39
C ASN A 114 0.37 5.17 2.81
N THR A 115 0.47 4.15 1.96
CA THR A 115 -0.12 2.84 2.20
C THR A 115 0.72 1.75 1.53
N ILE A 116 0.55 0.51 1.97
CA ILE A 116 1.20 -0.65 1.35
C ILE A 116 0.38 -1.05 0.13
N LEU A 117 0.97 -0.93 -1.04
CA LEU A 117 0.30 -1.21 -2.31
C LEU A 117 0.66 -2.59 -2.86
N VAL A 118 -0.34 -3.17 -3.50
CA VAL A 118 -0.23 -4.37 -4.33
C VAL A 118 -0.92 -4.10 -5.68
N PRO A 119 -0.58 -4.84 -6.76
CA PRO A 119 -1.24 -4.68 -8.05
C PRO A 119 -2.75 -4.85 -7.96
N GLN A 120 -3.49 -4.09 -8.78
CA GLN A 120 -4.94 -4.21 -8.85
C GLN A 120 -5.37 -5.65 -9.22
N SER A 121 -4.64 -6.29 -10.14
CA SER A 121 -4.89 -7.68 -10.53
C SER A 121 -4.79 -8.66 -9.36
N PHE A 122 -3.80 -8.46 -8.47
CA PHE A 122 -3.70 -9.25 -7.24
C PHE A 122 -4.88 -8.98 -6.30
N MET A 123 -5.24 -7.70 -6.11
CA MET A 123 -6.31 -7.32 -5.18
C MET A 123 -7.66 -7.90 -5.62
N ASP A 124 -7.98 -7.82 -6.91
CA ASP A 124 -9.22 -8.35 -7.47
C ASP A 124 -9.29 -9.87 -7.30
N TRP A 125 -8.18 -10.56 -7.63
CA TRP A 125 -8.06 -12.00 -7.42
C TRP A 125 -8.21 -12.39 -5.94
N ALA A 126 -7.49 -11.69 -5.06
CA ALA A 126 -7.47 -12.01 -3.63
C ALA A 126 -8.81 -11.73 -2.94
N ASN A 127 -9.44 -10.58 -3.19
CA ASN A 127 -10.76 -10.27 -2.65
C ASN A 127 -11.80 -11.29 -3.10
N LYS A 128 -11.77 -11.70 -4.38
CA LYS A 128 -12.67 -12.73 -4.91
C LYS A 128 -12.48 -14.10 -4.25
N ASN A 129 -11.24 -14.48 -3.94
CA ASN A 129 -10.93 -15.80 -3.37
C ASN A 129 -11.09 -15.87 -1.85
N PHE A 130 -10.73 -14.79 -1.14
CA PHE A 130 -10.67 -14.77 0.32
C PHE A 130 -11.85 -14.03 0.97
N ALA A 131 -12.62 -13.25 0.21
CA ALA A 131 -13.77 -12.51 0.73
C ALA A 131 -14.90 -12.38 -0.32
N PRO A 132 -15.37 -13.48 -0.95
CA PRO A 132 -16.31 -13.43 -2.08
C PRO A 132 -17.67 -12.82 -1.74
N GLU A 133 -18.06 -12.86 -0.46
CA GLU A 133 -19.34 -12.32 0.02
C GLU A 133 -19.30 -10.82 0.31
N LYS A 134 -18.15 -10.18 0.11
CA LYS A 134 -17.96 -8.75 0.40
C LYS A 134 -17.73 -7.98 -0.88
N GLU A 135 -18.38 -6.84 -0.99
CA GLU A 135 -18.05 -5.85 -2.02
C GLU A 135 -16.99 -4.89 -1.48
N ALA A 136 -15.98 -4.63 -2.30
CA ALA A 136 -14.94 -3.68 -1.95
C ALA A 136 -15.43 -2.25 -2.19
N GLU A 137 -15.80 -1.56 -1.13
CA GLU A 137 -16.01 -0.11 -1.19
C GLU A 137 -14.65 0.60 -1.19
N PRO A 138 -14.47 1.65 -1.99
CA PRO A 138 -13.24 2.43 -1.97
C PRO A 138 -12.95 2.98 -0.57
N SER A 139 -11.74 2.73 -0.07
CA SER A 139 -11.30 3.29 1.21
C SER A 139 -11.01 4.79 1.10
N ARG A 140 -10.53 5.23 -0.06
CA ARG A 140 -10.17 6.61 -0.38
C ARG A 140 -10.27 6.85 -1.88
N LEU A 141 -10.33 8.12 -2.25
CA LEU A 141 -10.18 8.56 -3.65
C LEU A 141 -8.87 9.35 -3.80
N ILE A 142 -8.21 9.15 -4.94
CA ILE A 142 -7.09 9.99 -5.35
C ILE A 142 -7.56 10.94 -6.45
N VAL A 143 -7.37 12.23 -6.25
CA VAL A 143 -7.73 13.27 -7.21
C VAL A 143 -6.49 14.06 -7.58
N GLU A 144 -6.12 14.00 -8.85
CA GLU A 144 -5.06 14.85 -9.40
C GLU A 144 -5.67 16.07 -10.07
N VAL A 145 -5.16 17.24 -9.73
CA VAL A 145 -5.60 18.52 -10.24
C VAL A 145 -4.53 19.07 -11.17
N LYS A 146 -4.93 19.40 -12.40
CA LYS A 146 -4.01 19.95 -13.42
C LYS A 146 -3.53 21.37 -13.09
N ASN A 147 -4.38 22.16 -12.42
CA ASN A 147 -4.07 23.52 -12.03
C ASN A 147 -4.05 23.65 -10.50
N PRO A 148 -2.86 23.65 -9.87
CA PRO A 148 -2.75 23.72 -8.42
C PRO A 148 -3.18 25.06 -7.82
N THR A 149 -3.33 26.11 -8.65
CA THR A 149 -3.79 27.44 -8.22
C THR A 149 -5.30 27.63 -8.27
N ASP A 150 -6.03 26.65 -8.80
CA ASP A 150 -7.49 26.70 -8.87
C ASP A 150 -8.08 26.24 -7.54
N THR A 151 -8.70 27.19 -6.82
CA THR A 151 -9.30 26.93 -5.51
C THR A 151 -10.69 26.26 -5.61
N ALA A 152 -11.30 26.21 -6.78
CA ALA A 152 -12.68 25.72 -6.95
C ALA A 152 -12.86 24.29 -6.42
N ILE A 153 -11.84 23.44 -6.58
CA ILE A 153 -11.92 22.04 -6.09
C ILE A 153 -11.79 21.98 -4.57
N THR A 154 -10.92 22.78 -3.97
CA THR A 154 -10.76 22.84 -2.51
C THR A 154 -12.01 23.42 -1.85
N ASP A 155 -12.62 24.44 -2.46
CA ASP A 155 -13.88 25.02 -2.01
C ASP A 155 -15.02 23.98 -2.09
N TYR A 156 -15.06 23.20 -3.17
CA TYR A 156 -16.01 22.10 -3.32
C TYR A 156 -15.82 21.03 -2.23
N PHE A 157 -14.58 20.63 -1.94
CA PHE A 157 -14.31 19.64 -0.89
C PHE A 157 -14.72 20.16 0.48
N GLN A 158 -14.47 21.42 0.79
CA GLN A 158 -14.90 22.05 2.03
C GLN A 158 -16.43 22.12 2.16
N GLN A 159 -17.14 22.52 1.08
CA GLN A 159 -18.59 22.53 1.07
C GLN A 159 -19.22 21.15 1.31
N LYS A 160 -18.56 20.09 0.87
CA LYS A 160 -19.00 18.71 1.03
C LYS A 160 -18.50 18.06 2.32
N ASN A 161 -17.72 18.77 3.14
CA ASN A 161 -17.09 18.27 4.35
C ASN A 161 -16.21 17.02 4.07
N TYR A 162 -15.55 16.97 2.90
CA TYR A 162 -14.61 15.90 2.63
C TYR A 162 -13.30 16.15 3.38
N GLU A 163 -12.82 15.13 4.08
CA GLU A 163 -11.46 15.18 4.62
C GLU A 163 -10.45 15.03 3.47
N THR A 164 -9.55 15.98 3.35
CA THR A 164 -8.50 15.98 2.34
C THR A 164 -7.13 15.89 2.98
N GLU A 165 -6.30 15.00 2.46
CA GLU A 165 -4.88 14.96 2.76
C GLU A 165 -4.14 15.40 1.49
N GLY A 166 -3.54 16.58 1.51
CA GLY A 166 -2.82 17.14 0.35
C GLY A 166 -1.35 16.75 0.37
N ASN A 167 -0.83 16.34 -0.77
CA ASN A 167 0.59 16.12 -0.96
C ASN A 167 1.08 16.90 -2.20
N ASN A 168 1.91 17.94 -1.98
CA ASN A 168 2.42 18.85 -3.01
C ASN A 168 3.83 18.42 -3.49
N LEU A 169 4.09 17.12 -3.63
CA LEU A 169 5.44 16.62 -3.93
C LEU A 169 5.86 16.77 -5.40
N ASP A 170 4.92 17.00 -6.31
CA ASP A 170 5.23 17.22 -7.74
C ASP A 170 5.04 18.69 -8.11
N ALA A 171 6.07 19.31 -8.65
CA ALA A 171 6.10 20.74 -9.04
C ALA A 171 5.06 21.15 -10.13
N GLY A 172 4.24 20.26 -10.59
CA GLY A 172 3.24 20.51 -11.65
C GLY A 172 1.85 19.94 -11.40
N LYS A 173 1.64 19.18 -10.33
CA LYS A 173 0.34 18.57 -10.01
C LYS A 173 0.10 18.59 -8.52
N THR A 174 -1.08 19.01 -8.12
CA THR A 174 -1.55 18.86 -6.74
C THR A 174 -2.40 17.59 -6.65
N THR A 175 -2.04 16.68 -5.75
CA THR A 175 -2.76 15.44 -5.50
C THR A 175 -3.48 15.55 -4.16
N TYR A 176 -4.77 15.26 -4.16
CA TYR A 176 -5.58 15.19 -2.96
C TYR A 176 -6.02 13.75 -2.70
N PHE A 177 -5.92 13.31 -1.45
CA PHE A 177 -6.49 12.06 -0.99
C PHE A 177 -7.76 12.38 -0.21
N LEU A 178 -8.89 11.89 -0.67
CA LEU A 178 -10.18 12.08 -0.04
C LEU A 178 -10.52 10.83 0.77
N ARG A 179 -10.74 11.02 2.07
CA ARG A 179 -11.37 9.99 2.90
C ARG A 179 -12.88 10.07 2.70
N LEU A 180 -13.46 8.96 2.32
CA LEU A 180 -14.90 8.80 2.31
C LEU A 180 -15.32 8.46 3.75
N ILE A 181 -15.88 9.45 4.44
CA ILE A 181 -16.54 9.20 5.72
C ILE A 181 -17.92 8.65 5.37
N THR A 182 -18.10 7.35 5.46
CA THR A 182 -19.44 6.76 5.51
C THR A 182 -20.05 7.18 6.85
N ALA A 183 -20.95 8.17 6.81
CA ALA A 183 -21.80 8.46 7.94
C ALA A 183 -22.67 7.23 8.21
N ILE A 184 -22.50 6.62 9.39
CA ILE A 184 -23.35 5.57 9.92
C ILE A 184 -24.63 6.21 10.42
#